data_d9a985bbf29137a6969c379629740a9e
#
_entry.id   d9a985bbf29137a6969c379629740a9e
#
_cell.length_a   1.000
_cell.length_b   1.000
_cell.length_c   1.000
_cell.angle_alpha   90.00
_cell.angle_beta   90.00
_cell.angle_gamma   90.00
#
_symmetry.space_group_name_H-M   'P 1'
#
loop_
_entity.id
_entity.type
_entity.pdbx_description
1 polymer ?
#
loop_
_entity_poly.entity_id
_entity_poly.type
_entity_poly.pdbx_seq_one_letter_code
_entity_poly.pdbx_strand_id
1 'polypeptide(L)'
;MNFICPKCKGALTVTDGGTAKCPLGHSYDRAKEGYYNLLLSSVGGTHGDNREMVMARRAFLDTGAYMPLARRVAELAAEHTPDGGLLLDCGCGEGFYTHTINEIAKNANKTLHIHGFDISKAAVRLAAKRDRDLSLAVASSYDLPIAD
;
A
#
# COMPACT_ATOMS: atom_id res chain seq x y z
N MET A 1 3.89 6.81 9.76
CA MET A 1 3.86 6.68 8.28
C MET A 1 5.27 6.95 7.76
N ASN A 2 5.79 6.10 6.87
CA ASN A 2 7.17 6.22 6.35
C ASN A 2 7.21 6.66 4.87
N PHE A 3 6.12 7.25 4.38
CA PHE A 3 6.10 7.81 3.03
C PHE A 3 6.85 9.14 2.95
N ILE A 4 7.44 9.40 1.79
CA ILE A 4 8.11 10.67 1.46
C ILE A 4 7.31 11.47 0.44
N CYS A 5 7.54 12.77 0.42
CA CYS A 5 6.92 13.68 -0.52
C CYS A 5 7.43 13.42 -1.95
N PRO A 6 6.57 13.13 -2.92
CA PRO A 6 7.03 12.88 -4.30
C PRO A 6 7.66 14.11 -4.97
N LYS A 7 7.38 15.33 -4.47
CA LYS A 7 7.93 16.58 -5.03
C LYS A 7 9.32 16.91 -4.50
N CYS A 8 9.53 16.77 -3.19
CA CYS A 8 10.78 17.24 -2.55
C CYS A 8 11.54 16.16 -1.77
N LYS A 9 11.04 14.93 -1.78
CA LYS A 9 11.60 13.78 -1.06
C LYS A 9 11.69 13.93 0.47
N GLY A 10 11.16 15.02 1.03
CA GLY A 10 11.07 15.20 2.49
C GLY A 10 10.06 14.23 3.11
N ALA A 11 10.31 13.83 4.35
CA ALA A 11 9.40 12.95 5.10
C ALA A 11 7.99 13.55 5.21
N LEU A 12 6.98 12.70 5.09
CA LEU A 12 5.59 13.08 5.28
C LEU A 12 5.16 12.79 6.72
N THR A 13 4.62 13.80 7.39
CA THR A 13 4.03 13.68 8.72
C THR A 13 2.52 13.86 8.62
N VAL A 14 1.77 12.98 9.26
CA VAL A 14 0.30 13.06 9.30
C VAL A 14 -0.14 14.04 10.38
N THR A 15 -0.97 15.01 10.01
CA THR A 15 -1.61 15.94 10.95
C THR A 15 -2.86 15.33 11.58
N ASP A 16 -3.40 15.94 12.64
CA ASP A 16 -4.61 15.48 13.34
C ASP A 16 -5.84 15.37 12.41
N GLY A 17 -5.88 16.15 11.33
CA GLY A 17 -6.91 16.06 10.27
C GLY A 17 -6.68 14.97 9.23
N GLY A 18 -5.63 14.14 9.38
CA GLY A 18 -5.32 13.05 8.45
C GLY A 18 -4.58 13.49 7.18
N THR A 19 -4.28 14.77 7.00
CA THR A 19 -3.49 15.27 5.87
C THR A 19 -2.00 14.99 6.11
N ALA A 20 -1.31 14.42 5.13
CA ALA A 20 0.14 14.23 5.16
C ALA A 20 0.85 15.48 4.63
N LYS A 21 1.80 16.04 5.38
CA LYS A 21 2.56 17.25 5.02
C LYS A 21 4.06 17.01 5.11
N CYS A 22 4.80 17.59 4.17
CA CYS A 22 6.27 17.63 4.22
C CYS A 22 6.77 18.97 4.80
N PRO A 23 8.07 19.07 5.19
CA PRO A 23 8.65 20.30 5.73
C PRO A 23 8.56 21.52 4.80
N LEU A 24 8.50 21.30 3.47
CA LEU A 24 8.33 22.37 2.48
C LEU A 24 6.86 22.73 2.20
N GLY A 25 5.92 22.22 2.99
CA GLY A 25 4.50 22.60 2.93
C GLY A 25 3.68 21.88 1.86
N HIS A 26 4.24 20.94 1.09
CA HIS A 26 3.42 20.11 0.21
C HIS A 26 2.49 19.24 1.05
N SER A 27 1.23 19.14 0.64
CA SER A 27 0.19 18.42 1.39
C SER A 27 -0.57 17.44 0.52
N TYR A 28 -0.97 16.33 1.14
CA TYR A 28 -1.68 15.22 0.49
C TYR A 28 -2.80 14.77 1.44
N ASP A 29 -4.05 14.92 1.01
CA ASP A 29 -5.19 14.53 1.81
C ASP A 29 -5.37 13.02 1.81
N ARG A 30 -5.76 12.48 2.96
CA ARG A 30 -6.12 11.09 3.09
C ARG A 30 -7.47 10.84 2.43
N ALA A 31 -7.52 9.92 1.48
CA ALA A 31 -8.78 9.48 0.91
C ALA A 31 -9.68 8.87 2.01
N LYS A 32 -11.00 8.93 1.83
CA LYS A 32 -11.96 8.35 2.79
C LYS A 32 -11.76 6.84 3.03
N GLU A 33 -11.19 6.14 2.06
CA GLU A 33 -10.85 4.73 2.16
C GLU A 33 -9.57 4.47 2.96
N GLY A 34 -8.72 5.49 3.19
CA GLY A 34 -7.55 5.41 4.08
C GLY A 34 -6.19 5.45 3.40
N TYR A 35 -6.10 5.70 2.09
CA TYR A 35 -4.83 5.80 1.35
C TYR A 35 -4.46 7.24 0.99
N TYR A 36 -3.23 7.47 0.56
CA TYR A 36 -2.74 8.73 0.02
C TYR A 36 -2.48 8.63 -1.48
N ASN A 37 -2.80 9.70 -2.23
CA ASN A 37 -2.41 9.78 -3.63
C ASN A 37 -1.10 10.59 -3.73
N LEU A 38 0.01 9.87 -3.91
CA LEU A 38 1.35 10.42 -4.04
C LEU A 38 1.85 10.44 -5.49
N LEU A 39 1.00 10.08 -6.46
CA LEU A 39 1.32 10.18 -7.87
C LEU A 39 1.21 11.64 -8.31
N LEU A 40 2.28 12.18 -8.91
CA LEU A 40 2.27 13.56 -9.39
C LEU A 40 1.36 13.72 -10.60
N SER A 41 0.64 14.85 -10.68
CA SER A 41 -0.25 15.19 -11.79
C SER A 41 0.46 15.36 -13.15
N SER A 42 1.78 15.55 -13.15
CA SER A 42 2.60 15.57 -14.37
C SER A 42 2.69 14.20 -15.06
N VAL A 43 2.38 13.12 -14.34
CA VAL A 43 2.22 11.78 -14.91
C VAL A 43 0.79 11.71 -15.46
N GLY A 44 0.59 12.26 -16.67
CA GLY A 44 -0.73 12.34 -17.30
C GLY A 44 -1.26 10.95 -17.71
N GLY A 45 -2.59 10.78 -17.75
CA GLY A 45 -3.26 9.57 -18.22
C GLY A 45 -3.77 8.65 -17.12
N THR A 46 -4.41 7.55 -17.52
CA THR A 46 -4.83 6.46 -16.62
C THR A 46 -3.67 5.48 -16.49
N HIS A 47 -3.14 5.31 -15.30
CA HIS A 47 -2.01 4.44 -15.03
C HIS A 47 -2.46 3.14 -14.35
N GLY A 48 -1.82 2.05 -14.75
CA GLY A 48 -2.07 0.71 -14.20
C GLY A 48 -3.41 0.11 -14.63
N ASP A 49 -3.80 -0.92 -13.93
CA ASP A 49 -5.06 -1.64 -14.18
C ASP A 49 -6.27 -0.72 -13.96
N ASN A 50 -7.21 -0.74 -14.90
CA ASN A 50 -8.49 -0.07 -14.74
C ASN A 50 -9.39 -0.83 -13.77
N ARG A 51 -10.56 -0.25 -13.45
CA ARG A 51 -11.49 -0.85 -12.49
C ARG A 51 -11.96 -2.26 -12.87
N GLU A 52 -12.22 -2.50 -14.15
CA GLU A 52 -12.72 -3.80 -14.64
C GLU A 52 -11.66 -4.88 -14.49
N MET A 53 -10.41 -4.58 -14.86
CA MET A 53 -9.27 -5.48 -14.69
C MET A 53 -9.03 -5.81 -13.22
N VAL A 54 -9.06 -4.80 -12.33
CA VAL A 54 -8.88 -5.01 -10.89
C VAL A 54 -10.01 -5.85 -10.31
N MET A 55 -11.26 -5.63 -10.72
CA MET A 55 -12.40 -6.42 -10.26
C MET A 55 -12.36 -7.87 -10.75
N ALA A 56 -11.95 -8.09 -12.01
CA ALA A 56 -11.78 -9.44 -12.55
C ALA A 56 -10.67 -10.21 -11.81
N ARG A 57 -9.53 -9.56 -11.55
CA ARG A 57 -8.44 -10.14 -10.75
C ARG A 57 -8.92 -10.47 -9.33
N ARG A 58 -9.63 -9.56 -8.68
CA ARG A 58 -10.18 -9.77 -7.35
C ARG A 58 -11.13 -10.96 -7.31
N ALA A 59 -12.07 -11.05 -8.25
CA ALA A 59 -13.01 -12.16 -8.33
C ALA A 59 -12.28 -13.51 -8.45
N PHE A 60 -11.21 -13.56 -9.25
CA PHE A 60 -10.38 -14.75 -9.36
C PHE A 60 -9.62 -15.06 -8.07
N LEU A 61 -8.96 -14.08 -7.44
CA LEU A 61 -8.22 -14.29 -6.18
C LEU A 61 -9.14 -14.71 -5.03
N ASP A 62 -10.35 -14.16 -4.98
CA ASP A 62 -11.36 -14.50 -3.96
C ASP A 62 -11.91 -15.94 -4.10
N THR A 63 -11.63 -16.64 -5.22
CA THR A 63 -11.89 -18.10 -5.33
C THR A 63 -11.00 -18.93 -4.39
N GLY A 64 -9.92 -18.35 -3.88
CA GLY A 64 -8.95 -19.03 -3.02
C GLY A 64 -7.90 -19.85 -3.78
N ALA A 65 -7.95 -19.91 -5.12
CA ALA A 65 -6.99 -20.70 -5.92
C ALA A 65 -5.51 -20.31 -5.64
N TYR A 66 -5.26 -19.04 -5.33
CA TYR A 66 -3.93 -18.52 -5.00
C TYR A 66 -3.63 -18.44 -3.49
N MET A 67 -4.56 -18.85 -2.64
CA MET A 67 -4.36 -18.80 -1.19
C MET A 67 -3.16 -19.62 -0.70
N PRO A 68 -2.86 -20.83 -1.23
CA PRO A 68 -1.66 -21.54 -0.83
C PRO A 68 -0.37 -20.77 -1.09
N LEU A 69 -0.27 -20.12 -2.26
CA LEU A 69 0.86 -19.26 -2.60
C LEU A 69 0.91 -18.02 -1.68
N ALA A 70 -0.22 -17.35 -1.50
CA ALA A 70 -0.29 -16.16 -0.66
C ALA A 70 0.12 -16.44 0.79
N ARG A 71 -0.30 -17.58 1.34
CA ARG A 71 0.12 -18.02 2.68
C ARG A 71 1.63 -18.24 2.74
N ARG A 72 2.20 -18.94 1.76
CA ARG A 72 3.65 -19.20 1.76
C ARG A 72 4.46 -17.90 1.64
N VAL A 73 4.05 -16.97 0.78
CA VAL A 73 4.66 -15.63 0.69
C VAL A 73 4.56 -14.89 2.03
N ALA A 74 3.39 -14.93 2.66
CA ALA A 74 3.16 -14.25 3.94
C ALA A 74 3.97 -14.85 5.10
N GLU A 75 4.10 -16.17 5.15
CA GLU A 75 4.97 -16.86 6.12
C GLU A 75 6.44 -16.42 5.97
N LEU A 76 6.95 -16.43 4.73
CA LEU A 76 8.31 -15.98 4.44
C LEU A 76 8.51 -14.50 4.80
N ALA A 77 7.56 -13.65 4.44
CA ALA A 77 7.60 -12.23 4.77
C ALA A 77 7.62 -12.00 6.31
N ALA A 78 6.78 -12.71 7.04
CA ALA A 78 6.73 -12.64 8.49
C ALA A 78 8.00 -13.23 9.15
N GLU A 79 8.58 -14.29 8.59
CA GLU A 79 9.81 -14.92 9.08
C GLU A 79 11.01 -13.96 8.94
N HIS A 80 11.14 -13.30 7.78
CA HIS A 80 12.31 -12.48 7.45
C HIS A 80 12.18 -11.01 7.87
N THR A 81 11.01 -10.56 8.29
CA THR A 81 10.84 -9.21 8.83
C THR A 81 10.87 -9.25 10.35
N PRO A 82 11.76 -8.53 11.05
CA PRO A 82 11.79 -8.52 12.51
C PRO A 82 10.48 -7.95 13.10
N ASP A 83 10.19 -8.28 14.36
CA ASP A 83 9.05 -7.67 15.06
C ASP A 83 9.24 -6.16 15.16
N GLY A 84 8.18 -5.38 14.88
CA GLY A 84 8.26 -3.93 14.71
C GLY A 84 8.91 -3.49 13.38
N GLY A 85 9.27 -4.44 12.50
CA GLY A 85 9.93 -4.14 11.24
C GLY A 85 9.00 -3.56 10.17
N LEU A 86 9.61 -2.88 9.20
CA LEU A 86 8.93 -2.32 8.04
C LEU A 86 8.93 -3.35 6.89
N LEU A 87 7.77 -3.58 6.30
CA LEU A 87 7.59 -4.37 5.09
C LEU A 87 6.98 -3.47 4.00
N LEU A 88 7.58 -3.49 2.81
CA LEU A 88 7.09 -2.76 1.65
C LEU A 88 6.60 -3.72 0.58
N ASP A 89 5.34 -3.58 0.17
CA ASP A 89 4.74 -4.29 -0.96
C ASP A 89 4.67 -3.37 -2.18
N CYS A 90 5.57 -3.60 -3.13
CA CYS A 90 5.69 -2.82 -4.37
C CYS A 90 4.78 -3.41 -5.46
N GLY A 91 3.72 -2.72 -5.80
CA GLY A 91 2.69 -3.22 -6.70
C GLY A 91 1.64 -4.05 -5.95
N CYS A 92 1.18 -3.54 -4.79
CA CYS A 92 0.27 -4.26 -3.90
C CYS A 92 -1.10 -4.61 -4.52
N GLY A 93 -1.42 -4.04 -5.67
CA GLY A 93 -2.69 -4.26 -6.36
C GLY A 93 -3.89 -3.95 -5.46
N GLU A 94 -4.85 -4.88 -5.42
CA GLU A 94 -6.05 -4.76 -4.56
C GLU A 94 -5.84 -5.29 -3.12
N GLY A 95 -4.57 -5.54 -2.75
CA GLY A 95 -4.17 -5.85 -1.38
C GLY A 95 -4.35 -7.31 -0.96
N PHE A 96 -4.52 -8.25 -1.86
CA PHE A 96 -4.73 -9.66 -1.53
C PHE A 96 -3.54 -10.27 -0.76
N TYR A 97 -2.33 -10.12 -1.30
CA TYR A 97 -1.11 -10.60 -0.63
C TYR A 97 -0.77 -9.76 0.60
N THR A 98 -0.84 -8.45 0.49
CA THR A 98 -0.54 -7.51 1.58
C THR A 98 -1.40 -7.79 2.82
N HIS A 99 -2.71 -7.99 2.63
CA HIS A 99 -3.64 -8.36 3.69
C HIS A 99 -3.30 -9.72 4.29
N THR A 100 -3.00 -10.73 3.44
CA THR A 100 -2.62 -12.07 3.92
C THR A 100 -1.36 -12.02 4.79
N ILE A 101 -0.37 -11.20 4.43
CA ILE A 101 0.84 -10.97 5.23
C ILE A 101 0.46 -10.38 6.60
N ASN A 102 -0.40 -9.36 6.62
CA ASN A 102 -0.83 -8.72 7.87
C ASN A 102 -1.54 -9.70 8.81
N GLU A 103 -2.45 -10.51 8.27
CA GLU A 103 -3.19 -11.51 9.06
C GLU A 103 -2.26 -12.60 9.61
N ILE A 104 -1.33 -13.12 8.82
CA ILE A 104 -0.38 -14.15 9.28
C ILE A 104 0.56 -13.58 10.35
N ALA A 105 1.06 -12.35 10.17
CA ALA A 105 1.88 -11.70 11.17
C ALA A 105 1.12 -11.52 12.50
N LYS A 106 -0.12 -11.02 12.46
CA LYS A 106 -0.97 -10.88 13.64
C LYS A 106 -1.22 -12.21 14.35
N ASN A 107 -1.52 -13.26 13.59
CA ASN A 107 -1.75 -14.61 14.14
C ASN A 107 -0.50 -15.19 14.81
N ALA A 108 0.69 -14.79 14.35
CA ALA A 108 1.97 -15.12 14.96
C ALA A 108 2.37 -14.17 16.12
N ASN A 109 1.46 -13.29 16.57
CA ASN A 109 1.70 -12.23 17.57
C ASN A 109 2.87 -11.32 17.19
N LYS A 110 3.04 -11.05 15.90
CA LYS A 110 4.09 -10.20 15.35
C LYS A 110 3.50 -8.90 14.82
N THR A 111 4.07 -7.79 15.23
CA THR A 111 3.67 -6.46 14.75
C THR A 111 4.56 -6.07 13.56
N LEU A 112 3.96 -5.89 12.38
CA LEU A 112 4.65 -5.38 11.21
C LEU A 112 4.10 -4.03 10.78
N HIS A 113 4.98 -3.12 10.39
CA HIS A 113 4.59 -1.87 9.75
C HIS A 113 4.52 -2.07 8.23
N ILE A 114 3.33 -2.46 7.74
CA ILE A 114 3.16 -2.82 6.34
C ILE A 114 2.76 -1.61 5.52
N HIS A 115 3.57 -1.29 4.52
CA HIS A 115 3.32 -0.26 3.53
C HIS A 115 3.13 -0.92 2.17
N GLY A 116 2.08 -0.50 1.45
CA GLY A 116 1.82 -0.95 0.10
C GLY A 116 1.60 0.22 -0.84
N PHE A 117 2.05 0.11 -2.06
CA PHE A 117 1.68 1.07 -3.10
C PHE A 117 1.45 0.40 -4.44
N ASP A 118 0.64 1.02 -5.25
CA ASP A 118 0.38 0.63 -6.63
C ASP A 118 0.11 1.90 -7.46
N ILE A 119 0.40 1.83 -8.75
CA ILE A 119 0.11 2.95 -9.66
C ILE A 119 -1.38 3.05 -9.98
N SER A 120 -2.13 1.96 -9.87
CA SER A 120 -3.57 1.91 -10.08
C SER A 120 -4.33 2.44 -8.86
N LYS A 121 -4.92 3.63 -9.00
CA LYS A 121 -5.82 4.18 -7.98
C LYS A 121 -7.02 3.28 -7.69
N ALA A 122 -7.52 2.57 -8.70
CA ALA A 122 -8.63 1.63 -8.54
C ALA A 122 -8.23 0.45 -7.64
N ALA A 123 -7.02 -0.08 -7.81
CA ALA A 123 -6.48 -1.17 -7.02
C ALA A 123 -6.24 -0.73 -5.57
N VAL A 124 -5.49 0.36 -5.34
CA VAL A 124 -5.20 0.88 -3.99
C VAL A 124 -6.46 1.21 -3.21
N ARG A 125 -7.49 1.73 -3.87
CA ARG A 125 -8.79 1.98 -3.24
C ARG A 125 -9.44 0.70 -2.72
N LEU A 126 -9.31 -0.41 -3.43
CA LEU A 126 -9.84 -1.71 -2.98
C LEU A 126 -8.95 -2.31 -1.88
N ALA A 127 -7.63 -2.17 -1.97
CA ALA A 127 -6.72 -2.59 -0.93
C ALA A 127 -7.02 -1.89 0.41
N ALA A 128 -7.23 -0.57 0.40
CA ALA A 128 -7.59 0.21 1.58
C ALA A 128 -8.97 -0.15 2.17
N LYS A 129 -9.89 -0.70 1.37
CA LYS A 129 -11.15 -1.23 1.86
C LYS A 129 -11.02 -2.64 2.42
N ARG A 130 -10.07 -3.43 1.89
CA ARG A 130 -9.81 -4.79 2.35
C ARG A 130 -9.19 -4.80 3.74
N ASP A 131 -8.24 -3.91 3.97
CA ASP A 131 -7.53 -3.83 5.25
C ASP A 131 -7.18 -2.37 5.59
N ARG A 132 -7.73 -1.88 6.69
CA ARG A 132 -7.57 -0.49 7.15
C ARG A 132 -6.31 -0.25 7.99
N ASP A 133 -5.65 -1.32 8.39
CA ASP A 133 -4.43 -1.25 9.20
C ASP A 133 -3.18 -1.04 8.33
N LEU A 134 -3.34 -1.23 7.01
CA LEU A 134 -2.25 -1.04 6.06
C LEU A 134 -2.01 0.45 5.77
N SER A 135 -0.75 0.82 5.62
CA SER A 135 -0.35 2.13 5.11
C SER A 135 -0.24 2.08 3.58
N LEU A 136 -1.19 2.70 2.88
CA LEU A 136 -1.32 2.56 1.43
C LEU A 136 -1.19 3.89 0.68
N ALA A 137 -0.53 3.82 -0.50
CA ALA A 137 -0.40 4.98 -1.38
C ALA A 137 -0.60 4.62 -2.86
N VAL A 138 -1.14 5.55 -3.64
CA VAL A 138 -1.01 5.53 -5.11
C VAL A 138 0.33 6.16 -5.44
N ALA A 139 1.25 5.38 -6.00
CA ALA A 139 2.60 5.82 -6.34
C ALA A 139 3.21 4.95 -7.44
N SER A 140 4.31 5.41 -8.02
CA SER A 140 5.05 4.70 -9.05
C SER A 140 6.24 3.94 -8.48
N SER A 141 6.51 2.74 -8.98
CA SER A 141 7.74 1.99 -8.68
C SER A 141 9.01 2.63 -9.28
N TYR A 142 8.85 3.53 -10.24
CA TYR A 142 9.95 4.33 -10.78
C TYR A 142 10.34 5.50 -9.88
N ASP A 143 9.49 5.85 -8.93
CA ASP A 143 9.70 6.92 -7.96
C ASP A 143 9.13 6.47 -6.61
N LEU A 144 9.93 5.66 -5.91
CA LEU A 144 9.50 5.01 -4.67
C LEU A 144 9.03 6.05 -3.65
N PRO A 145 7.88 5.82 -2.99
CA PRO A 145 7.33 6.74 -2.02
C PRO A 145 7.95 6.60 -0.62
N ILE A 146 9.12 5.96 -0.51
CA ILE A 146 9.81 5.65 0.75
C ILE A 146 11.27 6.08 0.61
N ALA A 147 11.87 6.60 1.69
CA ALA A 147 13.28 6.94 1.75
C ALA A 147 14.16 5.67 1.75
N ASP A 148 15.37 5.83 1.25
CA ASP A 148 16.44 4.82 1.31
C ASP A 148 16.80 4.47 2.75
#